data_c87d9550b137165eeef2fef0941683e6
#
_entry.id   c87d9550b137165eeef2fef0941683e6
#
_cell.length_a   1.000
_cell.length_b   1.000
_cell.length_c   1.000
_cell.angle_alpha   90.00
_cell.angle_beta   90.00
_cell.angle_gamma   90.00
#
_symmetry.space_group_name_H-M   'P 1'
#
loop_
_entity.id
_entity.type
_entity.pdbx_description
1 polymer ?
#
loop_
_entity_poly.entity_id
_entity_poly.type
_entity_poly.pdbx_seq_one_letter_code
_entity_poly.pdbx_strand_id
1 'polypeptide(L)'
;MKNCSIKRKVLMLSLSFLLVSAMGWGQAFDPWSYENPEGEIHAIEQSWSKTPLEVDNDDPKAMIHNFAKAFCSQYQKYAPNVAMMLYLKDPTQYDEKKDEFFMDDAPRNGFIKCNMPGQFDYLTELCFWKRKNGHSLVGVLLQMGHEGEGSQTDNAMLFYDYDPSTHMMTPDMTIYKTVKNILAKHHGAPNLELPKEGKDIKVFYIEFVNTDEDDFIWENCILRWGNNTFKEIKQESGTY
;
A
#
# COMPACT_ATOMS: atom_id res chain seq x y z
N MET A 1 -49.13 -7.25 21.69
CA MET A 1 -48.52 -5.99 21.27
C MET A 1 -47.01 -6.04 21.40
N LYS A 2 -46.26 -6.87 20.61
CA LYS A 2 -44.78 -6.97 20.67
C LYS A 2 -44.06 -6.97 19.30
N ASN A 3 -44.76 -6.69 18.19
CA ASN A 3 -44.17 -6.80 16.86
C ASN A 3 -43.86 -5.45 16.14
N CYS A 4 -43.96 -4.30 16.82
CA CYS A 4 -43.74 -3.01 16.17
C CYS A 4 -42.32 -2.43 16.35
N SER A 5 -41.54 -2.97 17.29
CA SER A 5 -40.22 -2.43 17.62
C SER A 5 -39.11 -2.93 16.67
N ILE A 6 -39.24 -4.14 16.12
CA ILE A 6 -38.18 -4.74 15.27
C ILE A 6 -38.14 -4.09 13.89
N LYS A 7 -39.30 -3.74 13.31
CA LYS A 7 -39.35 -3.12 11.97
C LYS A 7 -38.74 -1.70 11.92
N ARG A 8 -38.75 -0.94 13.04
CA ARG A 8 -38.13 0.39 13.08
C ARG A 8 -36.60 0.34 13.17
N LYS A 9 -36.01 -0.68 13.80
CA LYS A 9 -34.55 -0.81 13.89
C LYS A 9 -33.92 -1.25 12.58
N VAL A 10 -34.59 -2.10 11.81
CA VAL A 10 -34.14 -2.53 10.49
C VAL A 10 -34.24 -1.40 9.47
N LEU A 11 -35.26 -0.53 9.57
CA LEU A 11 -35.40 0.63 8.68
C LEU A 11 -34.35 1.71 8.93
N MET A 12 -33.91 1.89 10.17
CA MET A 12 -32.85 2.86 10.51
C MET A 12 -31.46 2.38 10.08
N LEU A 13 -31.19 1.08 10.10
CA LEU A 13 -29.93 0.52 9.60
C LEU A 13 -29.84 0.57 8.07
N SER A 14 -30.94 0.37 7.36
CA SER A 14 -30.95 0.49 5.89
C SER A 14 -30.86 1.94 5.40
N LEU A 15 -31.32 2.92 6.17
CA LEU A 15 -31.17 4.36 5.84
C LEU A 15 -29.74 4.87 6.06
N SER A 16 -29.01 4.33 7.04
CA SER A 16 -27.61 4.68 7.28
C SER A 16 -26.70 4.16 6.17
N PHE A 17 -26.99 3.00 5.59
CA PHE A 17 -26.24 2.46 4.45
C PHE A 17 -26.52 3.21 3.14
N LEU A 18 -27.70 3.77 2.95
CA LEU A 18 -28.06 4.58 1.77
C LEU A 18 -27.48 6.00 1.80
N LEU A 19 -27.14 6.53 2.98
CA LEU A 19 -26.53 7.86 3.10
C LEU A 19 -25.02 7.83 2.87
N VAL A 20 -24.34 6.68 3.07
CA VAL A 20 -22.90 6.53 2.76
C VAL A 20 -22.68 6.33 1.25
N SER A 21 -23.65 5.77 0.52
CA SER A 21 -23.56 5.60 -0.94
C SER A 21 -23.92 6.85 -1.75
N ALA A 22 -24.42 7.92 -1.12
CA ALA A 22 -24.78 9.19 -1.77
C ALA A 22 -23.72 10.30 -1.61
N MET A 23 -22.59 10.03 -0.93
CA MET A 23 -21.46 10.95 -0.95
C MET A 23 -20.73 10.78 -2.29
N GLY A 24 -21.25 11.50 -3.22
CA GLY A 24 -20.65 12.20 -4.33
C GLY A 24 -19.49 11.56 -5.07
N TRP A 25 -19.74 10.55 -5.89
CA TRP A 25 -18.86 10.19 -7.01
C TRP A 25 -18.88 11.25 -8.14
N GLY A 26 -19.37 12.45 -7.86
CA GLY A 26 -19.47 13.56 -8.82
C GLY A 26 -18.48 14.69 -8.61
N GLN A 27 -17.66 14.68 -7.55
CA GLN A 27 -16.54 15.58 -7.47
C GLN A 27 -15.40 15.01 -8.30
N ALA A 28 -14.87 15.83 -9.22
CA ALA A 28 -13.64 15.50 -9.93
C ALA A 28 -12.57 15.18 -8.89
N PHE A 29 -11.83 14.07 -9.11
CA PHE A 29 -10.68 13.75 -8.30
C PHE A 29 -9.71 14.92 -8.34
N ASP A 30 -9.45 15.53 -7.19
CA ASP A 30 -8.47 16.57 -7.03
C ASP A 30 -7.37 16.05 -6.09
N PRO A 31 -6.22 15.65 -6.64
CA PRO A 31 -5.11 15.12 -5.83
C PRO A 31 -4.60 16.12 -4.80
N TRP A 32 -4.76 17.42 -5.05
CA TRP A 32 -4.30 18.50 -4.18
C TRP A 32 -5.25 18.81 -3.02
N SER A 33 -6.44 18.20 -3.00
CA SER A 33 -7.39 18.31 -1.87
C SER A 33 -7.01 17.44 -0.66
N TYR A 34 -5.99 16.57 -0.81
CA TYR A 34 -5.51 15.69 0.25
C TYR A 34 -4.40 16.37 1.04
N GLU A 35 -4.76 16.87 2.22
CA GLU A 35 -3.83 17.49 3.15
C GLU A 35 -3.07 16.42 3.95
N ASN A 36 -1.75 16.66 4.19
CA ASN A 36 -0.92 15.86 5.09
C ASN A 36 -0.81 14.35 4.77
N PRO A 37 -0.27 13.97 3.60
CA PRO A 37 -0.11 12.55 3.23
C PRO A 37 0.83 11.76 4.14
N GLU A 38 1.85 12.38 4.74
CA GLU A 38 2.71 11.77 5.77
C GLU A 38 1.88 11.33 6.98
N GLY A 39 1.03 12.21 7.50
CA GLY A 39 0.13 11.89 8.60
C GLY A 39 -0.83 10.74 8.28
N GLU A 40 -1.28 10.61 7.01
CA GLU A 40 -2.11 9.49 6.57
C GLU A 40 -1.32 8.18 6.51
N ILE A 41 -0.06 8.17 6.05
CA ILE A 41 0.81 6.98 6.08
C ILE A 41 0.96 6.49 7.53
N HIS A 42 1.28 7.39 8.46
CA HIS A 42 1.41 7.04 9.88
C HIS A 42 0.08 6.57 10.49
N ALA A 43 -1.05 7.21 10.16
CA ALA A 43 -2.36 6.80 10.66
C ALA A 43 -2.75 5.39 10.15
N ILE A 44 -2.43 5.08 8.90
CA ILE A 44 -2.62 3.74 8.33
C ILE A 44 -1.73 2.74 9.06
N GLU A 45 -0.43 3.02 9.23
CA GLU A 45 0.51 2.13 9.93
C GLU A 45 0.09 1.85 11.38
N GLN A 46 -0.50 2.81 12.07
CA GLN A 46 -0.99 2.63 13.44
C GLN A 46 -2.27 1.80 13.53
N SER A 47 -3.14 1.87 12.53
CA SER A 47 -4.46 1.24 12.55
C SER A 47 -4.53 -0.12 11.87
N TRP A 48 -3.72 -0.37 10.86
CA TRP A 48 -3.83 -1.55 9.97
C TRP A 48 -3.77 -2.88 10.74
N SER A 49 -2.96 -2.96 11.78
CA SER A 49 -2.75 -4.21 12.56
C SER A 49 -4.03 -4.73 13.24
N LYS A 50 -5.06 -3.91 13.32
CA LYS A 50 -6.37 -4.24 13.93
C LYS A 50 -7.50 -4.31 12.88
N THR A 51 -7.15 -4.18 11.60
CA THR A 51 -8.10 -4.01 10.51
C THR A 51 -7.98 -5.16 9.51
N PRO A 52 -8.62 -6.32 9.74
CA PRO A 52 -8.76 -7.34 8.72
C PRO A 52 -9.66 -6.82 7.59
N LEU A 53 -9.38 -7.23 6.35
CA LEU A 53 -10.09 -6.78 5.15
C LEU A 53 -10.77 -7.96 4.48
N GLU A 54 -12.04 -7.80 4.11
CA GLU A 54 -12.73 -8.74 3.25
C GLU A 54 -12.34 -8.46 1.79
N VAL A 55 -12.09 -9.52 1.03
CA VAL A 55 -11.66 -9.45 -0.36
C VAL A 55 -12.75 -10.01 -1.24
N ASP A 56 -13.36 -9.17 -2.05
CA ASP A 56 -14.26 -9.63 -3.10
C ASP A 56 -13.49 -10.44 -4.15
N ASN A 57 -14.05 -11.54 -4.61
CA ASN A 57 -13.43 -12.39 -5.62
C ASN A 57 -14.01 -12.11 -7.02
N ASP A 58 -14.10 -10.82 -7.36
CA ASP A 58 -14.71 -10.36 -8.61
C ASP A 58 -13.88 -10.76 -9.83
N ASP A 59 -12.54 -10.74 -9.70
CA ASP A 59 -11.63 -11.13 -10.76
C ASP A 59 -10.59 -12.15 -10.27
N PRO A 60 -10.91 -13.46 -10.38
CA PRO A 60 -9.98 -14.51 -9.96
C PRO A 60 -8.70 -14.60 -10.82
N LYS A 61 -8.67 -13.96 -12.00
CA LYS A 61 -7.49 -13.91 -12.87
C LYS A 61 -6.55 -12.76 -12.52
N ALA A 62 -7.05 -11.74 -11.84
CA ALA A 62 -6.31 -10.58 -11.41
C ALA A 62 -6.47 -10.36 -9.89
N MET A 63 -6.09 -11.37 -9.08
CA MET A 63 -6.21 -11.31 -7.62
C MET A 63 -5.59 -10.06 -6.99
N ILE A 64 -4.55 -9.51 -7.61
CA ILE A 64 -3.92 -8.27 -7.12
C ILE A 64 -4.90 -7.09 -7.16
N HIS A 65 -5.80 -7.03 -8.15
CA HIS A 65 -6.84 -6.01 -8.23
C HIS A 65 -7.84 -6.14 -7.09
N ASN A 66 -8.20 -7.37 -6.71
CA ASN A 66 -9.11 -7.60 -5.58
C ASN A 66 -8.45 -7.19 -4.25
N PHE A 67 -7.16 -7.49 -4.05
CA PHE A 67 -6.40 -7.04 -2.88
C PHE A 67 -6.28 -5.50 -2.84
N ALA A 68 -5.98 -4.88 -3.98
CA ALA A 68 -5.89 -3.43 -4.09
C ALA A 68 -7.25 -2.75 -3.81
N LYS A 69 -8.36 -3.27 -4.35
CA LYS A 69 -9.70 -2.77 -4.06
C LYS A 69 -10.00 -2.83 -2.55
N ALA A 70 -9.75 -3.98 -1.91
CA ALA A 70 -9.99 -4.15 -0.48
C ALA A 70 -9.17 -3.15 0.35
N PHE A 71 -7.86 -3.03 0.08
CA PHE A 71 -6.99 -2.12 0.81
C PHE A 71 -7.34 -0.65 0.56
N CYS A 72 -7.41 -0.24 -0.69
CA CYS A 72 -7.65 1.17 -1.04
C CYS A 72 -9.05 1.64 -0.64
N SER A 73 -10.07 0.77 -0.65
CA SER A 73 -11.41 1.10 -0.15
C SER A 73 -11.42 1.39 1.36
N GLN A 74 -10.58 0.70 2.14
CA GLN A 74 -10.45 0.93 3.58
C GLN A 74 -9.74 2.24 3.89
N TYR A 75 -8.74 2.62 3.07
CA TYR A 75 -7.82 3.74 3.34
C TYR A 75 -7.92 4.84 2.28
N GLN A 76 -9.13 5.37 2.06
CA GLN A 76 -9.45 6.36 1.02
C GLN A 76 -8.94 7.79 1.31
N LYS A 77 -8.35 8.04 2.46
CA LYS A 77 -7.78 9.34 2.77
C LYS A 77 -6.38 9.55 2.18
N TYR A 78 -5.73 8.49 1.73
CA TYR A 78 -4.44 8.56 1.05
C TYR A 78 -4.65 8.66 -0.46
N ALA A 79 -4.20 9.75 -1.07
CA ALA A 79 -4.50 10.10 -2.45
C ALA A 79 -4.17 9.00 -3.49
N PRO A 80 -3.00 8.31 -3.44
CA PRO A 80 -2.72 7.20 -4.35
C PRO A 80 -3.75 6.07 -4.28
N ASN A 81 -4.33 5.81 -3.09
CA ASN A 81 -5.38 4.80 -2.96
C ASN A 81 -6.66 5.19 -3.70
N VAL A 82 -7.02 6.47 -3.66
CA VAL A 82 -8.20 6.99 -4.37
C VAL A 82 -7.97 6.91 -5.88
N ALA A 83 -6.79 7.31 -6.35
CA ALA A 83 -6.41 7.23 -7.76
C ALA A 83 -6.42 5.78 -8.26
N MET A 84 -5.87 4.84 -7.48
CA MET A 84 -5.90 3.40 -7.77
C MET A 84 -7.33 2.86 -7.86
N MET A 85 -8.23 3.28 -6.96
CA MET A 85 -9.64 2.88 -6.99
C MET A 85 -10.37 3.41 -8.23
N LEU A 86 -10.08 4.64 -8.67
CA LEU A 86 -10.63 5.18 -9.92
C LEU A 86 -10.20 4.34 -11.11
N TYR A 87 -8.91 4.04 -11.22
CA TYR A 87 -8.36 3.17 -12.27
C TYR A 87 -9.01 1.77 -12.27
N LEU A 88 -9.10 1.13 -11.12
CA LEU A 88 -9.66 -0.23 -10.99
C LEU A 88 -11.16 -0.30 -11.27
N LYS A 89 -11.87 0.83 -11.12
CA LYS A 89 -13.29 0.94 -11.44
C LYS A 89 -13.53 1.14 -12.94
N ASP A 90 -12.75 2.00 -13.54
CA ASP A 90 -12.87 2.36 -14.97
C ASP A 90 -11.50 2.82 -15.51
N PRO A 91 -10.73 1.90 -16.11
CA PRO A 91 -9.41 2.24 -16.67
C PRO A 91 -9.46 3.33 -17.75
N THR A 92 -10.62 3.57 -18.39
CA THR A 92 -10.72 4.63 -19.43
C THR A 92 -10.64 6.02 -18.82
N GLN A 93 -11.04 6.22 -17.57
CA GLN A 93 -10.87 7.48 -16.86
C GLN A 93 -9.41 7.80 -16.55
N TYR A 94 -8.54 6.79 -16.55
CA TYR A 94 -7.10 6.98 -16.39
C TYR A 94 -6.48 7.78 -17.54
N ASP A 95 -6.92 7.53 -18.80
CA ASP A 95 -6.38 8.25 -19.96
C ASP A 95 -6.63 9.76 -19.88
N GLU A 96 -7.71 10.17 -19.23
CA GLU A 96 -8.04 11.57 -19.00
C GLU A 96 -7.20 12.20 -17.86
N LYS A 97 -6.63 11.40 -16.98
CA LYS A 97 -5.93 11.81 -15.75
C LYS A 97 -4.47 11.37 -15.68
N LYS A 98 -3.91 10.90 -16.79
CA LYS A 98 -2.52 10.39 -16.86
C LYS A 98 -1.45 11.42 -16.48
N ASP A 99 -1.78 12.69 -16.47
CA ASP A 99 -0.88 13.77 -16.03
C ASP A 99 -0.97 14.01 -14.50
N GLU A 100 -1.98 13.43 -13.84
CA GLU A 100 -2.19 13.56 -12.39
C GLU A 100 -1.61 12.37 -11.61
N PHE A 101 -1.60 11.17 -12.20
CA PHE A 101 -1.04 9.96 -11.58
C PHE A 101 -0.64 8.91 -12.61
N PHE A 102 0.30 8.04 -12.23
CA PHE A 102 0.79 6.94 -13.06
C PHE A 102 0.41 5.60 -12.47
N MET A 103 -0.14 4.73 -13.31
CA MET A 103 -0.40 3.34 -12.96
C MET A 103 0.61 2.41 -13.61
N ASP A 104 1.19 1.52 -12.82
CA ASP A 104 1.95 0.36 -13.30
C ASP A 104 1.21 -0.90 -12.86
N ASP A 105 0.52 -1.53 -13.81
CA ASP A 105 -0.37 -2.66 -13.56
C ASP A 105 0.14 -3.91 -14.27
N ALA A 106 0.61 -4.87 -13.48
CA ALA A 106 1.12 -6.15 -13.93
C ALA A 106 0.41 -7.32 -13.24
N PRO A 107 -0.90 -7.54 -13.48
CA PRO A 107 -1.71 -8.49 -12.72
C PRO A 107 -1.26 -9.94 -12.88
N ARG A 108 -0.63 -10.32 -14.01
CA ARG A 108 -0.03 -11.64 -14.22
C ARG A 108 1.16 -11.90 -13.29
N ASN A 109 1.86 -10.84 -12.92
CA ASN A 109 2.99 -10.89 -11.98
C ASN A 109 2.54 -10.70 -10.54
N GLY A 110 1.25 -10.38 -10.32
CA GLY A 110 0.71 -10.10 -9.00
C GLY A 110 1.18 -8.77 -8.42
N PHE A 111 1.30 -7.73 -9.26
CA PHE A 111 1.80 -6.41 -8.90
C PHE A 111 0.89 -5.31 -9.44
N ILE A 112 0.70 -4.25 -8.63
CA ILE A 112 0.09 -2.99 -9.04
C ILE A 112 0.70 -1.84 -8.25
N LYS A 113 0.93 -0.70 -8.92
CA LYS A 113 1.45 0.53 -8.33
C LYS A 113 0.67 1.73 -8.86
N CYS A 114 0.34 2.64 -7.96
CA CYS A 114 -0.07 4.00 -8.28
C CYS A 114 0.99 4.97 -7.76
N ASN A 115 1.52 5.82 -8.63
CA ASN A 115 2.41 6.91 -8.27
C ASN A 115 1.76 8.24 -8.63
N MET A 116 1.76 9.19 -7.70
CA MET A 116 1.29 10.55 -7.90
C MET A 116 2.49 11.49 -7.84
N PRO A 117 2.94 12.01 -9.01
CA PRO A 117 4.05 12.94 -9.06
C PRO A 117 3.64 14.31 -8.50
N GLY A 118 4.58 15.00 -7.87
CA GLY A 118 4.36 16.35 -7.33
C GLY A 118 5.65 16.90 -6.72
N GLN A 119 5.52 17.88 -5.82
CA GLN A 119 6.65 18.32 -5.00
C GLN A 119 7.22 17.16 -4.17
N PHE A 120 6.35 16.21 -3.83
CA PHE A 120 6.68 14.93 -3.23
C PHE A 120 6.00 13.85 -4.07
N ASP A 121 6.72 12.79 -4.39
CA ASP A 121 6.13 11.62 -5.02
C ASP A 121 5.40 10.80 -3.96
N TYR A 122 4.11 10.57 -4.16
CA TYR A 122 3.31 9.70 -3.31
C TYR A 122 3.00 8.42 -4.04
N LEU A 123 3.19 7.29 -3.40
CA LEU A 123 2.88 6.01 -4.03
C LEU A 123 2.17 5.03 -3.10
N THR A 124 1.41 4.16 -3.75
CA THR A 124 0.93 2.89 -3.18
C THR A 124 1.34 1.77 -4.11
N GLU A 125 2.08 0.81 -3.60
CA GLU A 125 2.42 -0.43 -4.31
C GLU A 125 1.82 -1.62 -3.58
N LEU A 126 1.34 -2.61 -4.34
CA LEU A 126 0.91 -3.90 -3.82
C LEU A 126 1.54 -5.02 -4.65
N CYS A 127 1.95 -6.07 -3.95
CA CYS A 127 2.28 -7.35 -4.58
C CYS A 127 1.92 -8.51 -3.66
N PHE A 128 1.99 -9.75 -4.17
CA PHE A 128 1.76 -10.90 -3.32
C PHE A 128 2.68 -12.08 -3.62
N TRP A 129 2.92 -12.89 -2.59
CA TRP A 129 3.71 -14.11 -2.63
C TRP A 129 2.86 -15.32 -2.26
N LYS A 130 2.98 -16.39 -3.02
CA LYS A 130 2.34 -17.66 -2.67
C LYS A 130 3.00 -18.29 -1.44
N ARG A 131 2.19 -18.80 -0.51
CA ARG A 131 2.60 -19.58 0.66
C ARG A 131 2.37 -21.08 0.42
N LYS A 132 3.12 -21.92 1.12
CA LYS A 132 3.02 -23.40 1.02
C LYS A 132 1.68 -23.95 1.50
N ASN A 133 0.98 -23.24 2.40
CA ASN A 133 -0.32 -23.62 2.94
C ASN A 133 -1.50 -23.23 2.03
N GLY A 134 -1.25 -22.72 0.83
CA GLY A 134 -2.28 -22.25 -0.09
C GLY A 134 -2.72 -20.81 0.10
N HIS A 135 -2.29 -20.15 1.18
CA HIS A 135 -2.53 -18.72 1.41
C HIS A 135 -1.65 -17.85 0.49
N SER A 136 -1.89 -16.56 0.53
CA SER A 136 -1.01 -15.57 -0.08
C SER A 136 -0.57 -14.53 0.95
N LEU A 137 0.73 -14.19 0.97
CA LEU A 137 1.20 -13.00 1.66
C LEU A 137 0.99 -11.81 0.72
N VAL A 138 0.24 -10.83 1.15
CA VAL A 138 0.06 -9.57 0.42
C VAL A 138 0.91 -8.50 1.08
N GLY A 139 1.81 -7.88 0.32
CA GLY A 139 2.59 -6.73 0.75
C GLY A 139 2.00 -5.45 0.20
N VAL A 140 1.93 -4.43 1.03
CA VAL A 140 1.52 -3.08 0.68
C VAL A 140 2.60 -2.11 1.11
N LEU A 141 3.09 -1.31 0.18
CA LEU A 141 4.00 -0.21 0.43
C LEU A 141 3.28 1.11 0.21
N LEU A 142 3.29 1.95 1.22
CA LEU A 142 2.93 3.36 1.14
C LEU A 142 4.21 4.16 1.30
N GLN A 143 4.48 5.10 0.41
CA GLN A 143 5.71 5.85 0.47
C GLN A 143 5.48 7.28 0.00
N MET A 144 6.15 8.22 0.68
CA MET A 144 6.30 9.60 0.27
C MET A 144 7.79 9.86 0.06
N GLY A 145 8.18 10.20 -1.17
CA GLY A 145 9.53 10.63 -1.51
C GLY A 145 9.60 12.15 -1.59
N HIS A 146 10.73 12.70 -1.16
CA HIS A 146 11.04 14.11 -1.39
C HIS A 146 11.98 14.19 -2.60
N GLU A 147 11.69 15.04 -3.60
CA GLU A 147 12.69 15.39 -4.60
C GLU A 147 13.71 16.32 -3.95
N GLY A 148 15.00 15.93 -4.01
CA GLY A 148 16.11 16.80 -3.60
C GLY A 148 17.11 16.12 -2.67
N GLU A 149 18.19 16.83 -2.40
CA GLU A 149 19.28 16.44 -1.53
C GLU A 149 18.77 16.19 -0.10
N GLY A 150 19.07 15.03 0.47
CA GLY A 150 18.71 14.68 1.84
C GLY A 150 17.29 14.17 2.03
N SER A 151 16.67 13.62 0.99
CA SER A 151 15.28 13.17 1.05
C SER A 151 15.06 12.10 2.10
N GLN A 152 14.41 12.49 3.21
CA GLN A 152 13.82 11.51 4.11
C GLN A 152 12.59 10.93 3.41
N THR A 153 12.55 9.62 3.29
CA THR A 153 11.41 8.92 2.73
C THR A 153 10.55 8.41 3.87
N ASP A 154 9.34 8.96 4.01
CA ASP A 154 8.36 8.37 4.90
C ASP A 154 7.71 7.19 4.21
N ASN A 155 7.71 6.04 4.87
CA ASN A 155 7.13 4.84 4.31
C ASN A 155 6.48 3.96 5.38
N ALA A 156 5.50 3.17 4.94
CA ALA A 156 4.91 2.09 5.70
C ALA A 156 4.85 0.83 4.83
N MET A 157 5.56 -0.21 5.25
CA MET A 157 5.52 -1.52 4.61
C MET A 157 4.64 -2.45 5.43
N LEU A 158 3.46 -2.79 4.91
CA LEU A 158 2.42 -3.56 5.60
C LEU A 158 2.30 -4.96 4.98
N PHE A 159 1.88 -5.94 5.78
CA PHE A 159 1.73 -7.32 5.31
C PHE A 159 0.43 -7.94 5.80
N TYR A 160 -0.27 -8.63 4.90
CA TYR A 160 -1.48 -9.38 5.20
C TYR A 160 -1.33 -10.84 4.79
N ASP A 161 -1.88 -11.74 5.58
CA ASP A 161 -2.12 -13.13 5.20
C ASP A 161 -3.52 -13.25 4.61
N TYR A 162 -3.62 -13.56 3.32
CA TYR A 162 -4.89 -13.82 2.65
C TYR A 162 -5.21 -15.30 2.67
N ASP A 163 -6.35 -15.65 3.26
CA ASP A 163 -6.91 -16.99 3.26
C ASP A 163 -8.01 -17.10 2.17
N PRO A 164 -7.79 -17.89 1.11
CA PRO A 164 -8.77 -18.03 0.03
C PRO A 164 -10.05 -18.79 0.45
N SER A 165 -10.05 -19.48 1.60
CA SER A 165 -11.24 -20.19 2.10
C SER A 165 -12.21 -19.25 2.81
N THR A 166 -11.73 -18.18 3.39
CA THR A 166 -12.53 -17.19 4.12
C THR A 166 -12.65 -15.86 3.38
N HIS A 167 -11.87 -15.67 2.32
CA HIS A 167 -11.73 -14.41 1.58
C HIS A 167 -11.27 -13.24 2.45
N MET A 168 -10.51 -13.52 3.52
CA MET A 168 -10.03 -12.49 4.44
C MET A 168 -8.53 -12.24 4.28
N MET A 169 -8.14 -10.96 4.24
CA MET A 169 -6.79 -10.48 4.44
C MET A 169 -6.63 -10.08 5.91
N THR A 170 -5.86 -10.86 6.67
CA THR A 170 -5.60 -10.60 8.08
C THR A 170 -4.18 -10.04 8.25
N PRO A 171 -3.95 -8.97 9.04
CA PRO A 171 -2.62 -8.42 9.27
C PRO A 171 -1.61 -9.46 9.74
N ASP A 172 -0.48 -9.61 9.02
CA ASP A 172 0.60 -10.53 9.39
C ASP A 172 1.68 -9.82 10.18
N MET A 173 1.47 -9.73 11.48
CA MET A 173 2.40 -9.10 12.42
C MET A 173 3.75 -9.82 12.53
N THR A 174 3.83 -11.10 12.17
CA THR A 174 5.07 -11.87 12.22
C THR A 174 6.02 -11.42 11.10
N ILE A 175 5.50 -11.34 9.88
CA ILE A 175 6.28 -10.85 8.73
C ILE A 175 6.59 -9.36 8.88
N TYR A 176 5.62 -8.55 9.30
CA TYR A 176 5.83 -7.13 9.57
C TYR A 176 7.00 -6.89 10.53
N LYS A 177 7.00 -7.55 11.70
CA LYS A 177 8.08 -7.42 12.69
C LYS A 177 9.42 -7.93 12.15
N THR A 178 9.41 -9.01 11.38
CA THR A 178 10.63 -9.55 10.76
C THR A 178 11.27 -8.52 9.83
N VAL A 179 10.49 -7.95 8.92
CA VAL A 179 10.96 -6.93 7.97
C VAL A 179 11.40 -5.67 8.72
N LYS A 180 10.58 -5.15 9.63
CA LYS A 180 10.92 -3.96 10.43
C LYS A 180 12.22 -4.15 11.23
N ASN A 181 12.45 -5.32 11.80
CA ASN A 181 13.69 -5.63 12.52
C ASN A 181 14.91 -5.76 11.59
N ILE A 182 14.74 -6.14 10.33
CA ILE A 182 15.83 -6.12 9.35
C ILE A 182 16.15 -4.66 9.01
N LEU A 183 15.13 -3.87 8.62
CA LEU A 183 15.30 -2.47 8.23
C LEU A 183 15.93 -1.63 9.34
N ALA A 184 15.57 -1.87 10.61
CA ALA A 184 16.08 -1.13 11.77
C ALA A 184 17.58 -1.38 12.09
N LYS A 185 18.27 -2.27 11.36
CA LYS A 185 19.72 -2.50 11.54
C LYS A 185 20.58 -1.56 10.72
N HIS A 186 19.97 -0.85 9.79
CA HIS A 186 20.64 0.05 8.87
C HIS A 186 20.43 1.50 9.30
N HIS A 187 21.33 2.37 8.85
CA HIS A 187 21.24 3.80 9.07
C HIS A 187 20.46 4.48 7.95
N GLY A 188 19.80 5.59 8.28
CA GLY A 188 18.98 6.34 7.33
C GLY A 188 17.57 5.76 7.11
N ALA A 189 16.76 6.50 6.37
CA ALA A 189 15.43 6.07 5.99
C ALA A 189 15.50 5.15 4.75
N PRO A 190 14.87 3.97 4.78
CA PRO A 190 14.86 3.07 3.63
C PRO A 190 13.94 3.59 2.53
N ASN A 191 14.42 3.58 1.30
CA ASN A 191 13.59 3.62 0.11
C ASN A 191 13.32 2.18 -0.33
N LEU A 192 12.05 1.81 -0.50
CA LEU A 192 11.61 0.44 -0.74
C LEU A 192 10.98 0.32 -2.14
N GLU A 193 11.17 -0.84 -2.77
CA GLU A 193 10.53 -1.20 -4.04
C GLU A 193 10.02 -2.65 -3.95
N LEU A 194 8.71 -2.82 -4.13
CA LEU A 194 8.10 -4.14 -4.21
C LEU A 194 8.41 -4.82 -5.55
N PRO A 195 8.49 -6.16 -5.59
CA PRO A 195 8.84 -6.86 -6.81
C PRO A 195 7.68 -6.83 -7.83
N LYS A 196 7.88 -6.13 -8.94
CA LYS A 196 7.07 -6.30 -10.15
C LYS A 196 7.39 -7.61 -10.86
N GLU A 197 8.67 -8.03 -10.78
CA GLU A 197 9.15 -9.30 -11.27
C GLU A 197 9.98 -9.99 -10.18
N GLY A 198 9.88 -11.34 -10.12
CA GLY A 198 10.58 -12.08 -9.09
C GLY A 198 9.87 -12.10 -7.74
N LYS A 199 10.64 -12.06 -6.64
CA LYS A 199 10.10 -12.23 -5.27
C LYS A 199 10.80 -11.37 -4.22
N ASP A 200 11.80 -10.62 -4.62
CA ASP A 200 12.70 -9.94 -3.71
C ASP A 200 12.33 -8.45 -3.61
N ILE A 201 12.19 -7.92 -2.40
CA ILE A 201 12.01 -6.49 -2.15
C ILE A 201 13.38 -5.85 -2.23
N LYS A 202 13.52 -4.78 -3.01
CA LYS A 202 14.74 -3.97 -3.04
C LYS A 202 14.66 -2.90 -1.96
N VAL A 203 15.80 -2.64 -1.33
CA VAL A 203 15.93 -1.63 -0.28
C VAL A 203 17.18 -0.81 -0.56
N PHE A 204 17.02 0.49 -0.55
CA PHE A 204 18.07 1.46 -0.74
C PHE A 204 18.09 2.43 0.42
N TYR A 205 19.23 2.59 1.07
CA TYR A 205 19.47 3.55 2.16
C TYR A 205 20.41 4.64 1.69
N ILE A 206 20.13 5.87 2.10
CA ILE A 206 21.03 7.00 2.00
C ILE A 206 21.10 7.63 3.38
N GLU A 207 22.30 7.87 3.87
CA GLU A 207 22.58 8.64 5.07
C GLU A 207 23.55 9.78 4.72
N PHE A 208 23.14 11.02 4.95
CA PHE A 208 23.98 12.18 4.80
C PHE A 208 24.86 12.32 6.04
N VAL A 209 26.19 12.26 5.83
CA VAL A 209 27.18 12.33 6.91
C VAL A 209 27.57 13.78 7.19
N ASN A 210 27.66 14.60 6.13
CA ASN A 210 27.99 16.01 6.21
C ASN A 210 27.21 16.78 5.14
N THR A 211 26.28 17.60 5.56
CA THR A 211 25.42 18.40 4.66
C THR A 211 26.15 19.53 3.95
N ASP A 212 27.34 19.93 4.46
CA ASP A 212 28.12 21.02 3.89
C ASP A 212 29.11 20.57 2.79
N GLU A 213 29.34 19.25 2.68
CA GLU A 213 30.33 18.65 1.74
C GLU A 213 29.71 17.61 0.81
N ASP A 214 28.37 17.47 0.78
CA ASP A 214 27.63 16.45 0.00
C ASP A 214 28.10 15.01 0.26
N ASP A 215 28.73 14.78 1.43
CA ASP A 215 29.16 13.44 1.83
C ASP A 215 27.99 12.58 2.26
N PHE A 216 27.78 11.46 1.58
CA PHE A 216 26.74 10.50 1.97
C PHE A 216 27.24 9.05 1.91
N ILE A 217 26.64 8.23 2.77
CA ILE A 217 26.79 6.78 2.78
C ILE A 217 25.54 6.20 2.13
N TRP A 218 25.74 5.25 1.22
CA TRP A 218 24.64 4.51 0.63
C TRP A 218 24.81 3.02 0.81
N GLU A 219 23.70 2.32 0.96
CA GLU A 219 23.67 0.86 1.09
C GLU A 219 22.48 0.28 0.30
N ASN A 220 22.76 -0.74 -0.51
CA ASN A 220 21.77 -1.55 -1.18
C ASN A 220 21.66 -2.90 -0.51
N CYS A 221 20.45 -3.34 -0.21
CA CYS A 221 20.17 -4.70 0.20
C CYS A 221 18.91 -5.26 -0.48
N ILE A 222 18.76 -6.56 -0.40
CA ILE A 222 17.57 -7.25 -0.90
C ILE A 222 16.94 -8.02 0.26
N LEU A 223 15.62 -7.90 0.41
CA LEU A 223 14.85 -8.79 1.27
C LEU A 223 14.33 -9.94 0.41
N ARG A 224 15.02 -11.07 0.46
CA ARG A 224 14.67 -12.26 -0.32
C ARG A 224 13.56 -13.05 0.33
N TRP A 225 12.48 -13.29 -0.43
CA TRP A 225 11.41 -14.17 0.00
C TRP A 225 11.79 -15.65 -0.14
N GLY A 226 11.65 -16.40 0.93
CA GLY A 226 11.87 -17.86 0.95
C GLY A 226 11.43 -18.51 2.24
N ASN A 227 10.95 -19.74 2.18
CA ASN A 227 10.45 -20.47 3.36
C ASN A 227 9.40 -19.71 4.17
N ASN A 228 8.49 -18.99 3.51
CA ASN A 228 7.43 -18.16 4.08
C ASN A 228 7.93 -17.01 4.99
N THR A 229 9.14 -16.50 4.73
CA THR A 229 9.72 -15.36 5.45
C THR A 229 10.68 -14.57 4.55
N PHE A 230 11.09 -13.40 5.00
CA PHE A 230 12.14 -12.61 4.36
C PHE A 230 13.47 -12.80 5.06
N LYS A 231 14.54 -12.80 4.25
CA LYS A 231 15.93 -12.75 4.72
C LYS A 231 16.67 -11.66 3.97
N GLU A 232 17.47 -10.91 4.70
CA GLU A 232 18.35 -9.91 4.14
C GLU A 232 19.49 -10.55 3.36
N ILE A 233 19.77 -9.97 2.19
CA ILE A 233 20.98 -10.23 1.40
C ILE A 233 21.61 -8.87 1.12
N LYS A 234 22.74 -8.59 1.74
CA LYS A 234 23.54 -7.40 1.46
C LYS A 234 24.08 -7.48 0.04
N GLN A 235 24.04 -6.36 -0.68
CA GLN A 235 24.57 -6.28 -2.04
C GLN A 235 25.81 -5.39 -2.08
N GLU A 236 25.63 -4.09 -1.93
CA GLU A 236 26.67 -3.10 -2.14
C GLU A 236 26.50 -1.96 -1.14
N SER A 237 27.61 -1.35 -0.78
CA SER A 237 27.65 -0.10 0.01
C SER A 237 28.83 0.74 -0.43
N GLY A 238 28.74 2.05 -0.26
CA GLY A 238 29.79 2.98 -0.62
C GLY A 238 29.65 4.32 0.09
N THR A 239 30.66 5.16 -0.08
CA THR A 239 30.67 6.56 0.36
C THR A 239 30.95 7.43 -0.85
N TYR A 240 30.27 8.57 -0.92
CA TYR A 240 30.57 9.67 -1.84
C TYR A 240 30.96 10.89 -1.04
#